data_6aba6a027e13516e129ae2d109e32a23
#
_entry.id   6aba6a027e13516e129ae2d109e32a23
#
_cell.length_a   1.000
_cell.length_b   1.000
_cell.length_c   1.000
_cell.angle_alpha   90.00
_cell.angle_beta   90.00
_cell.angle_gamma   90.00
#
_symmetry.space_group_name_H-M   'P 1'
#
loop_
_entity.id
_entity.type
_entity.pdbx_description
1 polymer ?
#
loop_
_entity_poly.entity_id
_entity_poly.type
_entity_poly.pdbx_seq_one_letter_code
_entity_poly.pdbx_strand_id
1 'polypeptide(L)'
;MRGVFLENELSTSVRKFEETFSLFAKGDTVLPRLGIAEIPKQMAKQLPDDSIFLSEEVEKVEGSSLLTTHGEQWLGRAVVLATEEPVANRILGIDGPNRAWNAVDCLYFSLPEKELPATSPILHLDGSGMGPINNLTFLSTLSDCAPPGRALASASVIGKKEMGMDQVVELANQQLRTWFGENVKKWDFLRSYRISHAVPSCDVVPHLETKKNGVYRCGDYFGLPSIDSAMRSGRLVAESIIASNQE
;
A
#
# COMPACT_ATOMS: atom_id res chain seq x y z
N MET A 1 5.93 16.30 2.60
CA MET A 1 4.69 15.67 3.05
C MET A 1 3.80 15.17 1.90
N ARG A 2 3.79 15.80 0.71
CA ARG A 2 3.02 15.31 -0.45
C ARG A 2 3.22 13.82 -0.72
N GLY A 3 4.47 13.35 -0.75
CA GLY A 3 4.78 11.92 -0.98
C GLY A 3 4.35 10.97 0.14
N VAL A 4 4.18 11.45 1.36
CA VAL A 4 3.72 10.64 2.49
C VAL A 4 2.21 10.43 2.44
N PHE A 5 1.46 11.46 2.05
CA PHE A 5 -0.01 11.43 2.00
C PHE A 5 -0.56 11.18 0.60
N LEU A 6 0.33 11.06 -0.40
CA LEU A 6 0.00 10.81 -1.81
C LEU A 6 -0.98 11.84 -2.38
N GLU A 7 -0.85 13.11 -2.00
CA GLU A 7 -1.72 14.19 -2.44
C GLU A 7 -0.94 15.50 -2.65
N ASN A 8 -1.41 16.34 -3.56
CA ASN A 8 -0.74 17.58 -3.94
C ASN A 8 -1.20 18.81 -3.15
N GLU A 9 -2.46 18.80 -2.70
CA GLU A 9 -3.13 19.97 -2.11
C GLU A 9 -2.79 20.18 -0.63
N LEU A 10 -2.17 19.20 0.01
CA LEU A 10 -1.89 19.20 1.46
C LEU A 10 -3.16 19.40 2.30
N SER A 11 -4.27 18.81 1.87
CA SER A 11 -5.57 18.84 2.52
C SER A 11 -5.71 17.82 3.66
N THR A 12 -4.76 16.91 3.76
CA THR A 12 -4.71 15.89 4.83
C THR A 12 -4.83 16.51 6.22
N SER A 13 -5.63 15.90 7.10
CA SER A 13 -5.90 16.41 8.45
C SER A 13 -4.62 16.63 9.26
N VAL A 14 -4.62 17.69 10.08
CA VAL A 14 -3.52 18.01 11.00
C VAL A 14 -3.21 16.83 11.92
N ARG A 15 -4.23 16.11 12.39
CA ARG A 15 -4.06 14.92 13.23
C ARG A 15 -3.19 13.84 12.56
N LYS A 16 -3.45 13.54 11.28
CA LYS A 16 -2.63 12.57 10.54
C LYS A 16 -1.20 13.08 10.37
N PHE A 17 -1.04 14.37 10.13
CA PHE A 17 0.28 14.99 10.04
C PHE A 17 1.04 14.84 11.36
N GLU A 18 0.45 15.20 12.49
CA GLU A 18 1.06 15.14 13.82
C GLU A 18 1.44 13.70 14.21
N GLU A 19 0.55 12.73 13.98
CA GLU A 19 0.83 11.33 14.25
C GLU A 19 2.01 10.83 13.39
N THR A 20 1.98 11.07 12.07
CA THR A 20 3.05 10.65 11.17
C THR A 20 4.38 11.30 11.53
N PHE A 21 4.38 12.59 11.81
CA PHE A 21 5.59 13.32 12.18
C PHE A 21 6.15 12.85 13.52
N SER A 22 5.28 12.53 14.48
CA SER A 22 5.71 11.99 15.77
C SER A 22 6.39 10.62 15.65
N LEU A 23 5.99 9.80 14.66
CA LEU A 23 6.64 8.51 14.41
C LEU A 23 8.07 8.69 13.92
N PHE A 24 8.34 9.66 13.03
CA PHE A 24 9.70 9.98 12.59
C PHE A 24 10.62 10.44 13.73
N ALA A 25 10.05 11.07 14.76
CA ALA A 25 10.80 11.51 15.93
C ALA A 25 11.04 10.40 16.98
N LYS A 26 10.24 9.33 16.94
CA LYS A 26 10.25 8.27 17.96
C LYS A 26 11.03 7.01 17.57
N GLY A 27 11.27 6.80 16.28
CA GLY A 27 11.93 5.59 15.82
C GLY A 27 12.55 5.73 14.44
N ASP A 28 13.36 4.74 14.10
CA ASP A 28 14.01 4.68 12.80
C ASP A 28 13.04 4.22 11.71
N THR A 29 13.27 4.70 10.50
CA THR A 29 12.61 4.18 9.30
C THR A 29 13.32 2.91 8.86
N VAL A 30 12.63 1.79 8.87
CA VAL A 30 13.20 0.47 8.58
C VAL A 30 12.42 -0.24 7.48
N LEU A 31 13.10 -1.18 6.82
CA LEU A 31 12.51 -2.09 5.86
C LEU A 31 12.97 -3.51 6.18
N PRO A 32 12.10 -4.54 6.15
CA PRO A 32 12.54 -5.91 6.30
C PRO A 32 13.62 -6.26 5.27
N ARG A 33 14.63 -7.03 5.68
CA ARG A 33 15.82 -7.34 4.85
C ARG A 33 15.48 -7.84 3.44
N LEU A 34 14.43 -8.65 3.29
CA LEU A 34 13.98 -9.22 2.02
C LEU A 34 12.74 -8.49 1.45
N GLY A 35 12.48 -7.26 1.92
CA GLY A 35 11.36 -6.43 1.46
C GLY A 35 10.12 -6.51 2.34
N ILE A 36 9.16 -5.60 2.09
CA ILE A 36 7.98 -5.40 2.93
C ILE A 36 7.04 -6.63 2.98
N ALA A 37 7.08 -7.49 1.97
CA ALA A 37 6.28 -8.72 1.91
C ALA A 37 6.63 -9.73 3.01
N GLU A 38 7.79 -9.58 3.68
CA GLU A 38 8.17 -10.47 4.78
C GLU A 38 7.24 -10.33 6.00
N ILE A 39 6.60 -9.17 6.19
CA ILE A 39 5.62 -8.98 7.27
C ILE A 39 4.43 -9.95 7.12
N PRO A 40 3.63 -9.91 6.04
CA PRO A 40 2.53 -10.86 5.88
C PRO A 40 2.99 -12.30 5.75
N LYS A 41 4.15 -12.59 5.16
CA LYS A 41 4.70 -13.95 5.10
C LYS A 41 5.00 -14.51 6.49
N GLN A 42 5.57 -13.69 7.38
CA GLN A 42 5.85 -14.11 8.76
C GLN A 42 4.54 -14.40 9.52
N MET A 43 3.50 -13.60 9.31
CA MET A 43 2.18 -13.84 9.90
C MET A 43 1.54 -15.12 9.35
N ALA A 44 1.59 -15.32 8.04
CA ALA A 44 1.05 -16.51 7.39
C ALA A 44 1.67 -17.82 7.90
N LYS A 45 2.96 -17.83 8.19
CA LYS A 45 3.66 -19.00 8.74
C LYS A 45 3.16 -19.44 10.14
N GLN A 46 2.39 -18.61 10.82
CA GLN A 46 1.82 -18.94 12.13
C GLN A 46 0.43 -19.57 12.03
N LEU A 47 -0.15 -19.59 10.83
CA LEU A 47 -1.43 -20.24 10.58
C LEU A 47 -1.24 -21.74 10.40
N PRO A 48 -2.26 -22.56 10.75
CA PRO A 48 -2.25 -23.99 10.43
C PRO A 48 -2.05 -24.23 8.94
N ASP A 49 -1.46 -25.36 8.59
CA ASP A 49 -1.36 -25.80 7.20
C ASP A 49 -2.76 -25.84 6.56
N ASP A 50 -2.83 -25.58 5.27
CA ASP A 50 -4.07 -25.54 4.48
C ASP A 50 -5.11 -24.49 4.93
N SER A 51 -4.66 -23.42 5.65
CA SER A 51 -5.53 -22.29 6.04
C SER A 51 -5.59 -21.19 4.99
N ILE A 52 -4.72 -21.20 3.98
CA ILE A 52 -4.62 -20.15 2.96
C ILE A 52 -4.95 -20.75 1.59
N PHE A 53 -6.02 -20.25 0.98
CA PHE A 53 -6.46 -20.63 -0.35
C PHE A 53 -6.15 -19.49 -1.31
N LEU A 54 -5.24 -19.72 -2.26
CA LEU A 54 -4.86 -18.76 -3.28
C LEU A 54 -5.67 -18.99 -4.55
N SER A 55 -5.82 -17.94 -5.37
CA SER A 55 -6.58 -17.98 -6.62
C SER A 55 -8.09 -18.25 -6.44
N GLU A 56 -8.60 -17.97 -5.24
CA GLU A 56 -10.02 -18.08 -4.90
C GLU A 56 -10.62 -16.67 -4.79
N GLU A 57 -11.22 -16.18 -5.86
CA GLU A 57 -11.89 -14.89 -5.86
C GLU A 57 -13.30 -15.02 -5.27
N VAL A 58 -13.60 -14.21 -4.25
CA VAL A 58 -14.90 -14.15 -3.62
C VAL A 58 -15.81 -13.21 -4.40
N GLU A 59 -16.92 -13.73 -4.91
CA GLU A 59 -17.93 -12.99 -5.66
C GLU A 59 -18.97 -12.36 -4.72
N LYS A 60 -19.44 -13.12 -3.72
CA LYS A 60 -20.55 -12.72 -2.85
C LYS A 60 -20.34 -13.21 -1.42
N VAL A 61 -20.86 -12.44 -0.47
CA VAL A 61 -20.89 -12.80 0.94
C VAL A 61 -22.28 -12.53 1.52
N GLU A 62 -22.83 -13.51 2.24
CA GLU A 62 -24.11 -13.40 2.94
C GLU A 62 -23.99 -14.00 4.35
N GLY A 63 -23.98 -13.13 5.36
CA GLY A 63 -23.82 -13.55 6.76
C GLY A 63 -22.54 -14.34 6.99
N SER A 64 -22.65 -15.63 7.28
CA SER A 64 -21.53 -16.54 7.51
C SER A 64 -21.15 -17.38 6.30
N SER A 65 -21.72 -17.11 5.13
CA SER A 65 -21.46 -17.82 3.87
C SER A 65 -20.76 -16.92 2.87
N LEU A 66 -19.89 -17.50 2.05
CA LEU A 66 -19.31 -16.85 0.87
C LEU A 66 -19.41 -17.75 -0.36
N LEU A 67 -19.49 -17.15 -1.53
CA LEU A 67 -19.48 -17.79 -2.83
C LEU A 67 -18.27 -17.30 -3.62
N THR A 68 -17.51 -18.22 -4.21
CA THR A 68 -16.40 -17.89 -5.10
C THR A 68 -16.87 -17.76 -6.56
N THR A 69 -16.07 -17.12 -7.39
CA THR A 69 -16.31 -17.01 -8.85
C THR A 69 -16.31 -18.37 -9.56
N HIS A 70 -15.74 -19.40 -8.95
CA HIS A 70 -15.78 -20.77 -9.44
C HIS A 70 -17.05 -21.55 -9.02
N GLY A 71 -17.96 -20.89 -8.25
CA GLY A 71 -19.20 -21.48 -7.79
C GLY A 71 -19.08 -22.30 -6.50
N GLU A 72 -17.93 -22.28 -5.84
CA GLU A 72 -17.76 -22.93 -4.54
C GLU A 72 -18.39 -22.10 -3.43
N GLN A 73 -19.11 -22.80 -2.54
CA GLN A 73 -19.72 -22.19 -1.36
C GLN A 73 -18.98 -22.63 -0.10
N TRP A 74 -18.58 -21.63 0.70
CA TRP A 74 -17.91 -21.84 1.97
C TRP A 74 -18.76 -21.34 3.12
N LEU A 75 -18.80 -22.10 4.21
CA LEU A 75 -19.50 -21.75 5.43
C LEU A 75 -18.51 -21.62 6.57
N GLY A 76 -18.62 -20.52 7.32
CA GLY A 76 -17.79 -20.27 8.49
C GLY A 76 -18.62 -19.84 9.69
N ARG A 77 -18.00 -19.70 10.85
CA ARG A 77 -18.65 -19.08 12.02
C ARG A 77 -18.79 -17.57 11.88
N ALA A 78 -17.87 -16.96 11.15
CA ALA A 78 -17.87 -15.55 10.80
C ALA A 78 -17.14 -15.35 9.48
N VAL A 79 -17.51 -14.33 8.72
CA VAL A 79 -16.79 -13.85 7.54
C VAL A 79 -16.20 -12.49 7.84
N VAL A 80 -14.93 -12.31 7.48
CA VAL A 80 -14.22 -11.04 7.62
C VAL A 80 -13.72 -10.60 6.25
N LEU A 81 -14.17 -9.44 5.78
CA LEU A 81 -13.62 -8.79 4.59
C LEU A 81 -12.42 -7.93 4.99
N ALA A 82 -11.22 -8.40 4.64
CA ALA A 82 -9.95 -7.71 4.86
C ALA A 82 -9.38 -7.12 3.55
N THR A 83 -10.26 -6.79 2.62
CA THR A 83 -9.96 -6.18 1.32
C THR A 83 -9.94 -4.66 1.41
N GLU A 84 -9.51 -3.99 0.34
CA GLU A 84 -9.71 -2.55 0.18
C GLU A 84 -11.19 -2.18 0.36
N GLU A 85 -11.47 -0.98 0.90
CA GLU A 85 -12.86 -0.51 1.16
C GLU A 85 -13.77 -0.58 -0.07
N PRO A 86 -13.35 -0.15 -1.29
CA PRO A 86 -14.21 -0.24 -2.48
C PRO A 86 -14.59 -1.69 -2.83
N VAL A 87 -13.68 -2.63 -2.62
CA VAL A 87 -13.93 -4.06 -2.85
C VAL A 87 -14.90 -4.61 -1.80
N ALA A 88 -14.68 -4.28 -0.52
CA ALA A 88 -15.58 -4.68 0.55
C ALA A 88 -17.01 -4.14 0.33
N ASN A 89 -17.13 -2.87 -0.07
CA ASN A 89 -18.43 -2.25 -0.36
C ASN A 89 -19.13 -2.93 -1.54
N ARG A 90 -18.40 -3.24 -2.62
CA ARG A 90 -18.95 -3.97 -3.77
C ARG A 90 -19.47 -5.34 -3.36
N ILE A 91 -18.70 -6.11 -2.61
CA ILE A 91 -19.09 -7.46 -2.16
C ILE A 91 -20.35 -7.41 -1.25
N LEU A 92 -20.47 -6.36 -0.44
CA LEU A 92 -21.60 -6.18 0.47
C LEU A 92 -22.81 -5.49 -0.16
N GLY A 93 -22.76 -5.11 -1.42
CA GLY A 93 -23.83 -4.35 -2.09
C GLY A 93 -24.09 -3.01 -1.39
N ILE A 94 -23.04 -2.35 -0.90
CA ILE A 94 -23.16 -1.05 -0.26
C ILE A 94 -23.11 0.02 -1.34
N ASP A 95 -24.26 0.58 -1.67
CA ASP A 95 -24.38 1.75 -2.53
C ASP A 95 -24.14 3.02 -1.72
N GLY A 96 -23.31 3.91 -2.25
CA GLY A 96 -23.04 5.19 -1.63
C GLY A 96 -21.80 5.86 -2.23
N PRO A 97 -21.57 7.15 -1.94
CA PRO A 97 -20.35 7.79 -2.38
C PRO A 97 -19.15 7.09 -1.73
N ASN A 98 -18.34 6.46 -2.56
CA ASN A 98 -17.06 5.92 -2.11
C ASN A 98 -16.22 7.09 -1.57
N ARG A 99 -15.53 6.82 -0.47
CA ARG A 99 -14.51 7.73 0.03
C ARG A 99 -13.54 8.06 -1.11
N ALA A 100 -13.04 9.29 -1.15
CA ALA A 100 -11.97 9.65 -2.04
C ALA A 100 -10.69 8.88 -1.67
N TRP A 101 -9.95 8.47 -2.69
CA TRP A 101 -8.70 7.75 -2.56
C TRP A 101 -7.59 8.49 -3.28
N ASN A 102 -6.45 8.57 -2.63
CA ASN A 102 -5.23 9.06 -3.24
C ASN A 102 -4.59 7.91 -4.01
N ALA A 103 -4.13 8.19 -5.22
CA ALA A 103 -3.48 7.23 -6.09
C ALA A 103 -1.98 7.51 -6.19
N VAL A 104 -1.22 6.47 -6.49
CA VAL A 104 0.20 6.55 -6.78
C VAL A 104 0.56 5.63 -7.93
N ASP A 105 1.43 6.11 -8.83
CA ASP A 105 2.16 5.23 -9.73
C ASP A 105 3.53 4.95 -9.10
N CYS A 106 3.89 3.68 -8.99
CA CYS A 106 5.17 3.24 -8.48
C CYS A 106 6.01 2.69 -9.62
N LEU A 107 7.21 3.23 -9.81
CA LEU A 107 8.13 2.85 -10.87
C LEU A 107 9.37 2.20 -10.25
N TYR A 108 9.79 1.06 -10.79
CA TYR A 108 10.99 0.35 -10.37
C TYR A 108 12.05 0.34 -11.45
N PHE A 109 13.28 0.65 -11.04
CA PHE A 109 14.45 0.64 -11.92
C PHE A 109 15.55 -0.21 -11.28
N SER A 110 16.25 -0.99 -12.12
CA SER A 110 17.48 -1.67 -11.74
C SER A 110 18.67 -0.91 -12.31
N LEU A 111 19.71 -0.75 -11.51
CA LEU A 111 20.94 -0.10 -11.94
C LEU A 111 22.16 -0.91 -11.48
N PRO A 112 23.33 -0.75 -12.15
CA PRO A 112 24.57 -1.34 -11.65
C PRO A 112 24.87 -0.83 -10.24
N GLU A 113 25.19 -1.70 -9.29
CA GLU A 113 25.43 -1.34 -7.88
C GLU A 113 26.52 -0.26 -7.74
N LYS A 114 27.57 -0.31 -8.56
CA LYS A 114 28.64 0.68 -8.61
C LYS A 114 28.21 2.09 -9.06
N GLU A 115 27.03 2.22 -9.63
CA GLU A 115 26.44 3.49 -10.07
C GLU A 115 25.45 4.07 -9.03
N LEU A 116 25.33 3.45 -7.85
CA LEU A 116 24.52 4.00 -6.76
C LEU A 116 25.02 5.40 -6.41
N PRO A 117 24.17 6.43 -6.48
CA PRO A 117 24.55 7.82 -6.18
C PRO A 117 24.89 8.05 -4.71
N ALA A 118 24.38 7.20 -3.82
CA ALA A 118 24.65 7.25 -2.39
C ALA A 118 24.60 5.83 -1.80
N THR A 119 25.46 5.56 -0.83
CA THR A 119 25.51 4.30 -0.09
C THR A 119 24.66 4.32 1.18
N SER A 120 24.24 5.52 1.63
CA SER A 120 23.35 5.70 2.77
C SER A 120 21.90 5.69 2.34
N PRO A 121 20.97 5.22 3.19
CA PRO A 121 19.54 5.27 2.90
C PRO A 121 19.06 6.73 2.89
N ILE A 122 18.71 7.21 1.70
CA ILE A 122 18.26 8.59 1.46
C ILE A 122 16.95 8.54 0.67
N LEU A 123 16.00 9.39 1.06
CA LEU A 123 14.82 9.69 0.28
C LEU A 123 15.09 10.97 -0.55
N HIS A 124 15.23 10.82 -1.85
CA HIS A 124 15.33 11.94 -2.78
C HIS A 124 13.93 12.53 -3.01
N LEU A 125 13.80 13.82 -2.83
CA LEU A 125 12.53 14.54 -2.95
C LEU A 125 12.58 15.54 -4.10
N ASP A 126 11.51 15.60 -4.91
CA ASP A 126 11.35 16.68 -5.87
C ASP A 126 10.83 17.96 -5.18
N GLY A 127 11.71 18.94 -5.04
CA GLY A 127 11.33 20.28 -4.55
C GLY A 127 10.91 21.24 -5.66
N SER A 128 11.18 20.88 -6.93
CA SER A 128 10.94 21.76 -8.09
C SER A 128 9.52 21.66 -8.66
N GLY A 129 8.90 20.48 -8.53
CA GLY A 129 7.62 20.16 -9.19
C GLY A 129 7.71 20.08 -10.72
N MET A 130 8.92 20.02 -11.28
CA MET A 130 9.14 20.04 -12.73
C MET A 130 8.99 18.70 -13.42
N GLY A 131 8.91 17.62 -12.65
CA GLY A 131 8.78 16.27 -13.18
C GLY A 131 7.68 15.46 -12.51
N PRO A 132 7.39 14.23 -13.02
CA PRO A 132 6.35 13.40 -12.45
C PRO A 132 6.76 12.76 -11.11
N ILE A 133 8.06 12.46 -10.91
CA ILE A 133 8.54 11.80 -9.70
C ILE A 133 8.44 12.78 -8.53
N ASN A 134 7.70 12.39 -7.51
CA ASN A 134 7.62 13.13 -6.24
C ASN A 134 8.78 12.75 -5.31
N ASN A 135 9.07 11.46 -5.22
CA ASN A 135 10.19 10.95 -4.42
C ASN A 135 10.79 9.68 -5.03
N LEU A 136 12.04 9.40 -4.66
CA LEU A 136 12.78 8.21 -5.07
C LEU A 136 13.69 7.75 -3.93
N THR A 137 13.78 6.45 -3.74
CA THR A 137 14.75 5.83 -2.84
C THR A 137 15.44 4.64 -3.51
N PHE A 138 16.68 4.39 -3.12
CA PHE A 138 17.42 3.19 -3.50
C PHE A 138 17.20 2.11 -2.44
N LEU A 139 16.26 1.20 -2.69
CA LEU A 139 15.87 0.16 -1.73
C LEU A 139 17.02 -0.75 -1.33
N SER A 140 17.99 -0.96 -2.24
CA SER A 140 19.19 -1.75 -1.96
C SER A 140 20.14 -1.14 -0.91
N THR A 141 19.92 0.11 -0.50
CA THR A 141 20.62 0.69 0.64
C THR A 141 20.00 0.34 1.99
N LEU A 142 18.78 -0.25 1.97
CA LEU A 142 17.98 -0.59 3.14
C LEU A 142 17.78 -2.11 3.27
N SER A 143 17.81 -2.85 2.17
CA SER A 143 17.43 -4.25 2.13
C SER A 143 18.14 -5.03 1.02
N ASP A 144 18.26 -6.35 1.17
CA ASP A 144 18.84 -7.28 0.19
C ASP A 144 17.83 -7.62 -0.92
N CYS A 145 17.21 -6.59 -1.53
CA CYS A 145 16.11 -6.75 -2.50
C CYS A 145 16.56 -6.82 -3.96
N ALA A 146 17.87 -6.79 -4.23
CA ALA A 146 18.43 -6.87 -5.57
C ALA A 146 19.46 -7.99 -5.69
N PRO A 147 19.62 -8.59 -6.88
CA PRO A 147 20.68 -9.59 -7.09
C PRO A 147 22.08 -8.95 -7.02
N PRO A 148 23.14 -9.77 -6.77
CA PRO A 148 24.52 -9.26 -6.70
C PRO A 148 24.90 -8.42 -7.91
N GLY A 149 25.59 -7.29 -7.65
CA GLY A 149 26.04 -6.34 -8.67
C GLY A 149 24.94 -5.42 -9.23
N ARG A 150 23.72 -5.55 -8.74
CA ARG A 150 22.59 -4.68 -9.11
C ARG A 150 22.02 -3.98 -7.88
N ALA A 151 21.41 -2.84 -8.09
CA ALA A 151 20.67 -2.12 -7.10
C ALA A 151 19.24 -1.84 -7.61
N LEU A 152 18.32 -1.65 -6.68
CA LEU A 152 16.91 -1.38 -6.95
C LEU A 152 16.56 0.04 -6.50
N ALA A 153 16.01 0.82 -7.43
CA ALA A 153 15.40 2.12 -7.15
C ALA A 153 13.88 2.03 -7.26
N SER A 154 13.19 2.69 -6.34
CA SER A 154 11.72 2.86 -6.34
C SER A 154 11.40 4.34 -6.40
N ALA A 155 10.59 4.73 -7.38
CA ALA A 155 10.13 6.10 -7.57
C ALA A 155 8.61 6.18 -7.46
N SER A 156 8.10 7.19 -6.76
CA SER A 156 6.66 7.45 -6.60
C SER A 156 6.24 8.67 -7.41
N VAL A 157 5.15 8.50 -8.18
CA VAL A 157 4.52 9.54 -9.00
C VAL A 157 3.10 9.77 -8.49
N ILE A 158 2.76 11.02 -8.18
CA ILE A 158 1.48 11.39 -7.56
C ILE A 158 0.60 12.14 -8.57
N GLY A 159 -0.69 11.79 -8.61
CA GLY A 159 -1.70 12.60 -9.29
C GLY A 159 -1.65 12.61 -10.82
N LYS A 160 -1.11 11.58 -11.46
CA LYS A 160 -1.00 11.48 -12.93
C LYS A 160 -1.99 10.47 -13.55
N LYS A 161 -3.17 10.30 -12.96
CA LYS A 161 -4.18 9.31 -13.39
C LYS A 161 -4.57 9.42 -14.88
N GLU A 162 -4.59 10.64 -15.39
CA GLU A 162 -4.97 10.94 -16.80
C GLU A 162 -3.89 10.58 -17.82
N MET A 163 -2.65 10.38 -17.36
CA MET A 163 -1.50 10.14 -18.24
C MET A 163 -1.30 8.64 -18.46
N GLY A 164 -1.00 8.27 -19.71
CA GLY A 164 -0.60 6.89 -20.03
C GLY A 164 0.69 6.50 -19.31
N MET A 165 0.82 5.24 -18.91
CA MET A 165 1.98 4.78 -18.13
C MET A 165 3.31 4.93 -18.89
N ASP A 166 3.33 4.67 -20.18
CA ASP A 166 4.53 4.83 -21.02
C ASP A 166 5.03 6.28 -21.01
N GLN A 167 4.12 7.24 -21.06
CA GLN A 167 4.44 8.66 -20.98
C GLN A 167 4.97 9.04 -19.59
N VAL A 168 4.39 8.48 -18.52
CA VAL A 168 4.87 8.67 -17.13
C VAL A 168 6.31 8.16 -17.00
N VAL A 169 6.60 6.97 -17.54
CA VAL A 169 7.94 6.37 -17.51
C VAL A 169 8.94 7.20 -18.31
N GLU A 170 8.56 7.72 -19.46
CA GLU A 170 9.44 8.57 -20.28
C GLU A 170 9.80 9.87 -19.55
N LEU A 171 8.80 10.57 -19.00
CA LEU A 171 9.02 11.80 -18.23
C LEU A 171 9.82 11.53 -16.95
N ALA A 172 9.58 10.40 -16.30
CA ALA A 172 10.36 9.98 -15.15
C ALA A 172 11.85 9.77 -15.52
N ASN A 173 12.13 9.12 -16.63
CA ASN A 173 13.50 8.96 -17.13
C ASN A 173 14.18 10.30 -17.44
N GLN A 174 13.47 11.28 -17.98
CA GLN A 174 13.99 12.62 -18.21
C GLN A 174 14.34 13.32 -16.90
N GLN A 175 13.44 13.23 -15.89
CA GLN A 175 13.71 13.79 -14.56
C GLN A 175 14.88 13.10 -13.87
N LEU A 176 14.98 11.77 -13.94
CA LEU A 176 16.10 11.01 -13.40
C LEU A 176 17.44 11.43 -14.02
N ARG A 177 17.47 11.69 -15.34
CA ARG A 177 18.68 12.23 -15.99
C ARG A 177 19.06 13.61 -15.47
N THR A 178 18.07 14.45 -15.16
CA THR A 178 18.32 15.76 -14.55
C THR A 178 18.93 15.62 -13.14
N TRP A 179 18.50 14.62 -12.36
CA TRP A 179 18.98 14.39 -11.00
C TRP A 179 20.33 13.67 -10.94
N PHE A 180 20.54 12.64 -11.79
CA PHE A 180 21.66 11.70 -11.70
C PHE A 180 22.54 11.69 -12.94
N GLY A 181 22.25 12.56 -13.92
CA GLY A 181 23.06 12.70 -15.14
C GLY A 181 22.94 11.53 -16.10
N GLU A 182 23.94 11.40 -16.98
CA GLU A 182 23.95 10.43 -18.06
C GLU A 182 24.03 8.96 -17.62
N ASN A 183 24.42 8.70 -16.38
CA ASN A 183 24.49 7.35 -15.83
C ASN A 183 23.12 6.67 -15.79
N VAL A 184 22.03 7.43 -15.78
CA VAL A 184 20.64 6.89 -15.88
C VAL A 184 20.41 6.08 -17.16
N LYS A 185 21.20 6.28 -18.21
CA LYS A 185 21.14 5.43 -19.43
C LYS A 185 21.50 3.96 -19.18
N LYS A 186 22.17 3.66 -18.06
CA LYS A 186 22.53 2.30 -17.62
C LYS A 186 21.47 1.67 -16.72
N TRP A 187 20.41 2.42 -16.42
CA TRP A 187 19.31 1.94 -15.60
C TRP A 187 18.29 1.22 -16.48
N ASP A 188 17.88 0.05 -16.04
CA ASP A 188 16.85 -0.72 -16.69
C ASP A 188 15.51 -0.46 -16.00
N PHE A 189 14.52 0.02 -16.73
CA PHE A 189 13.15 0.06 -16.24
C PHE A 189 12.64 -1.38 -16.08
N LEU A 190 12.20 -1.72 -14.88
CA LEU A 190 11.73 -3.08 -14.57
C LEU A 190 10.21 -3.19 -14.69
N ARG A 191 9.50 -2.31 -13.99
CA ARG A 191 8.06 -2.40 -13.88
C ARG A 191 7.44 -1.12 -13.33
N SER A 192 6.16 -0.92 -13.65
CA SER A 192 5.31 0.09 -13.02
C SER A 192 4.05 -0.54 -12.45
N TYR A 193 3.52 0.08 -11.41
CA TYR A 193 2.23 -0.27 -10.81
C TYR A 193 1.42 1.00 -10.67
N ARG A 194 0.20 1.01 -11.21
CA ARG A 194 -0.79 2.06 -10.96
C ARG A 194 -1.71 1.60 -9.84
N ILE A 195 -1.65 2.27 -8.71
CA ILE A 195 -2.41 1.94 -7.50
C ILE A 195 -3.44 3.04 -7.31
N SER A 196 -4.67 2.77 -7.74
CA SER A 196 -5.76 3.75 -7.73
C SER A 196 -6.31 4.04 -6.32
N HIS A 197 -6.21 3.07 -5.42
CA HIS A 197 -6.68 3.14 -4.04
C HIS A 197 -5.51 2.93 -3.07
N ALA A 198 -4.46 3.76 -3.19
CA ALA A 198 -3.24 3.58 -2.42
C ALA A 198 -3.41 3.99 -0.95
N VAL A 199 -4.07 5.11 -0.70
CA VAL A 199 -4.36 5.63 0.65
C VAL A 199 -5.72 6.30 0.63
N PRO A 200 -6.63 5.97 1.57
CA PRO A 200 -7.89 6.70 1.67
C PRO A 200 -7.62 8.16 2.04
N SER A 201 -8.36 9.08 1.40
CA SER A 201 -8.32 10.50 1.74
C SER A 201 -8.77 10.69 3.20
N CYS A 202 -7.97 11.39 3.96
CA CYS A 202 -8.18 11.57 5.41
C CYS A 202 -8.65 12.97 5.76
N ASP A 203 -9.64 13.48 5.06
CA ASP A 203 -10.27 14.74 5.44
C ASP A 203 -11.03 14.57 6.76
N VAL A 204 -11.58 13.38 7.00
CA VAL A 204 -12.24 13.00 8.26
C VAL A 204 -11.90 11.54 8.56
N VAL A 205 -11.52 11.22 9.80
CA VAL A 205 -11.46 9.83 10.27
C VAL A 205 -12.90 9.35 10.43
N PRO A 206 -13.41 8.49 9.53
CA PRO A 206 -14.81 8.09 9.62
C PRO A 206 -15.02 7.15 10.78
N HIS A 207 -16.16 7.31 11.44
CA HIS A 207 -16.68 6.28 12.32
C HIS A 207 -17.35 5.21 11.46
N LEU A 208 -16.60 4.16 11.10
CA LEU A 208 -17.11 3.04 10.31
C LEU A 208 -17.51 1.90 11.23
N GLU A 209 -18.68 1.32 10.96
CA GLU A 209 -19.08 0.08 11.62
C GLU A 209 -18.21 -1.08 11.11
N THR A 210 -17.55 -1.77 12.04
CA THR A 210 -16.73 -2.95 11.72
C THR A 210 -17.57 -4.17 11.36
N LYS A 211 -18.86 -4.19 11.67
CA LYS A 211 -19.80 -5.26 11.30
C LYS A 211 -21.00 -4.69 10.55
N LYS A 212 -21.30 -5.25 9.37
CA LYS A 212 -22.47 -4.87 8.57
C LYS A 212 -23.09 -6.12 7.96
N ASN A 213 -24.42 -6.26 8.07
CA ASN A 213 -25.19 -7.41 7.56
C ASN A 213 -24.63 -8.78 8.05
N GLY A 214 -24.12 -8.83 9.28
CA GLY A 214 -23.50 -10.05 9.83
C GLY A 214 -22.06 -10.30 9.42
N VAL A 215 -21.52 -9.53 8.48
CA VAL A 215 -20.14 -9.64 7.96
C VAL A 215 -19.24 -8.62 8.65
N TYR A 216 -18.07 -9.05 9.08
CA TYR A 216 -17.05 -8.17 9.66
C TYR A 216 -16.17 -7.56 8.57
N ARG A 217 -15.61 -6.39 8.86
CA ARG A 217 -14.67 -5.69 7.96
C ARG A 217 -13.47 -5.20 8.75
N CYS A 218 -12.29 -5.30 8.16
CA CYS A 218 -11.06 -4.68 8.68
C CYS A 218 -10.23 -4.13 7.52
N GLY A 219 -9.35 -3.18 7.83
CA GLY A 219 -8.48 -2.53 6.87
C GLY A 219 -7.91 -1.23 7.45
N ASP A 220 -6.97 -0.62 6.75
CA ASP A 220 -6.36 0.65 7.15
C ASP A 220 -7.34 1.83 7.13
N TYR A 221 -8.43 1.71 6.40
CA TYR A 221 -9.49 2.71 6.28
C TYR A 221 -10.36 2.86 7.54
N PHE A 222 -10.20 2.01 8.57
CA PHE A 222 -10.82 2.15 9.89
C PHE A 222 -10.04 3.07 10.85
N GLY A 223 -8.93 3.60 10.41
CA GLY A 223 -8.09 4.49 11.21
C GLY A 223 -7.31 5.48 10.36
N LEU A 224 -6.18 5.94 10.86
CA LEU A 224 -5.21 6.66 10.06
C LEU A 224 -4.49 5.67 9.15
N PRO A 225 -4.61 5.80 7.82
CA PRO A 225 -4.15 4.78 6.89
C PRO A 225 -2.68 4.46 7.04
N SER A 226 -2.40 3.20 7.38
CA SER A 226 -1.05 2.66 7.56
C SER A 226 -1.11 1.13 7.68
N ILE A 227 0.03 0.46 7.52
CA ILE A 227 0.16 -0.98 7.79
C ILE A 227 -0.23 -1.29 9.24
N ASP A 228 0.18 -0.45 10.20
CA ASP A 228 -0.19 -0.60 11.62
C ASP A 228 -1.71 -0.54 11.80
N SER A 229 -2.38 0.43 11.19
CA SER A 229 -3.86 0.53 11.24
C SER A 229 -4.54 -0.69 10.66
N ALA A 230 -4.05 -1.23 9.54
CA ALA A 230 -4.58 -2.45 8.95
C ALA A 230 -4.47 -3.64 9.93
N MET A 231 -3.28 -3.86 10.48
CA MET A 231 -3.03 -4.93 11.46
C MET A 231 -3.86 -4.75 12.72
N ARG A 232 -3.93 -3.53 13.25
CA ARG A 232 -4.71 -3.21 14.45
C ARG A 232 -6.20 -3.45 14.24
N SER A 233 -6.75 -3.03 13.10
CA SER A 233 -8.18 -3.25 12.79
C SER A 233 -8.51 -4.74 12.69
N GLY A 234 -7.62 -5.53 12.07
CA GLY A 234 -7.77 -6.98 11.99
C GLY A 234 -7.79 -7.64 13.38
N ARG A 235 -6.88 -7.23 14.27
CA ARG A 235 -6.85 -7.70 15.66
C ARG A 235 -8.14 -7.38 16.42
N LEU A 236 -8.61 -6.14 16.35
CA LEU A 236 -9.85 -5.71 17.03
C LEU A 236 -11.07 -6.48 16.54
N VAL A 237 -11.16 -6.75 15.24
CA VAL A 237 -12.23 -7.59 14.68
C VAL A 237 -12.15 -9.02 15.20
N ALA A 238 -10.97 -9.63 15.24
CA ALA A 238 -10.77 -10.97 15.77
C ALA A 238 -11.17 -11.05 17.25
N GLU A 239 -10.76 -10.09 18.08
CA GLU A 239 -11.15 -9.98 19.50
C GLU A 239 -12.68 -9.88 19.65
N SER A 240 -13.35 -9.08 18.81
CA SER A 240 -14.82 -8.95 18.79
C SER A 240 -15.53 -10.27 18.45
N ILE A 241 -15.02 -11.03 17.46
CA ILE A 241 -15.58 -12.32 17.07
C ILE A 241 -15.42 -13.34 18.21
N ILE A 242 -14.27 -13.37 18.87
CA ILE A 242 -14.01 -14.27 20.00
C ILE A 242 -14.96 -13.97 21.16
N ALA A 243 -15.15 -12.69 21.51
CA ALA A 243 -16.05 -12.29 22.57
C ALA A 243 -17.51 -12.69 22.26
N SER A 244 -17.97 -12.48 21.01
CA SER A 244 -19.34 -12.83 20.59
C SER A 244 -19.62 -14.35 20.56
N ASN A 245 -18.60 -15.19 20.58
CA ASN A 245 -18.76 -16.65 20.60
C ASN A 245 -18.71 -17.24 22.02
N GLN A 246 -18.56 -16.41 23.05
CA GLN A 246 -18.53 -16.82 24.47
C GLN A 246 -19.88 -16.55 25.18
N GLU A 247 -20.77 -15.83 24.52
CA GLU A 247 -22.17 -15.60 24.93
C GLU A 247 -23.11 -16.65 24.28
#